data_104405801bc2ced0863d027697857de3
#
_entry.id   104405801bc2ced0863d027697857de3
#
_cell.length_a   1.000
_cell.length_b   1.000
_cell.length_c   1.000
_cell.angle_alpha   90.00
_cell.angle_beta   90.00
_cell.angle_gamma   90.00
#
_symmetry.space_group_name_H-M   'P 1'
#
loop_
_entity.id
_entity.type
_entity.pdbx_description
1 polymer ?
#
loop_
_entity_poly.entity_id
_entity_poly.type
_entity_poly.pdbx_seq_one_letter_code
_entity_poly.pdbx_strand_id
1 'polypeptide(L)'
;VKFLAGRPISTFCKMETFGANIEVEDTAMGLVKFKKKILANIEVTTSARPDDVEVSISILGSKGFAQIGGLAANELQIFTPDPKKCKTFSEKIPDAYGFGHYDFYKDLYESLVLKKKFPINDEDCLESINFLHSFYESNEKSKEILFKDVKGSKNLGKKNEKISKLYK
;
A
#
# COMPACT_ATOMS: atom_id res chain seq x y z
N VAL A 1 3.96 3.63 1.17
CA VAL A 1 4.00 4.79 0.25
C VAL A 1 4.04 6.10 1.02
N LYS A 2 3.10 6.40 1.95
CA LYS A 2 3.07 7.64 2.76
C LYS A 2 4.41 7.92 3.47
N PHE A 3 5.03 6.91 4.06
CA PHE A 3 6.33 7.05 4.73
C PHE A 3 7.41 7.61 3.79
N LEU A 4 7.41 7.21 2.53
CA LEU A 4 8.41 7.62 1.54
C LEU A 4 8.07 8.95 0.85
N ALA A 5 6.80 9.14 0.48
CA ALA A 5 6.35 10.25 -0.35
C ALA A 5 5.67 11.38 0.44
N GLY A 6 5.34 11.15 1.70
CA GLY A 6 4.63 12.10 2.55
C GLY A 6 3.12 12.10 2.32
N ARG A 7 2.48 13.23 2.65
CA ARG A 7 1.03 13.37 2.58
C ARG A 7 0.54 13.49 1.13
N PRO A 8 -0.47 12.69 0.71
CA PRO A 8 -1.05 12.79 -0.63
C PRO A 8 -1.81 14.12 -0.82
N ILE A 9 -1.86 14.58 -2.08
CA ILE A 9 -2.65 15.74 -2.50
C ILE A 9 -3.91 15.28 -3.19
N SER A 10 -3.78 14.34 -4.14
CA SER A 10 -4.90 13.82 -4.91
C SER A 10 -4.68 12.38 -5.33
N THR A 11 -5.77 11.70 -5.62
CA THR A 11 -5.82 10.29 -6.03
C THR A 11 -6.77 10.13 -7.20
N PHE A 12 -6.36 9.38 -8.23
CA PHE A 12 -7.24 8.85 -9.27
C PHE A 12 -7.09 7.33 -9.29
N CYS A 13 -8.20 6.60 -9.28
CA CYS A 13 -8.18 5.15 -9.19
C CYS A 13 -9.28 4.50 -10.01
N LYS A 14 -8.99 3.29 -10.50
CA LYS A 14 -9.95 2.33 -11.04
C LYS A 14 -9.78 0.99 -10.35
N MET A 15 -10.90 0.34 -10.09
CA MET A 15 -10.98 -0.95 -9.43
C MET A 15 -11.96 -1.85 -10.18
N GLU A 16 -11.61 -3.12 -10.32
CA GLU A 16 -12.44 -4.13 -10.99
C GLU A 16 -12.23 -5.50 -10.34
N THR A 17 -13.10 -6.45 -10.69
CA THR A 17 -12.96 -7.85 -10.34
C THR A 17 -12.75 -8.64 -11.63
N PHE A 18 -11.57 -9.20 -11.81
CA PHE A 18 -11.18 -9.88 -13.04
C PHE A 18 -11.16 -11.41 -12.93
N GLY A 19 -10.67 -11.94 -11.84
CA GLY A 19 -10.35 -13.35 -11.76
C GLY A 19 -10.76 -14.05 -10.46
N ALA A 20 -10.95 -13.33 -9.39
CA ALA A 20 -11.34 -13.93 -8.13
C ALA A 20 -12.86 -14.06 -8.01
N ASN A 21 -13.32 -15.20 -7.46
CA ASN A 21 -14.73 -15.40 -7.14
C ASN A 21 -15.03 -14.77 -5.77
N ILE A 22 -15.03 -13.44 -5.73
CA ILE A 22 -15.28 -12.64 -4.52
C ILE A 22 -16.29 -11.52 -4.80
N GLU A 23 -16.86 -10.98 -3.75
CA GLU A 23 -17.94 -9.97 -3.82
C GLU A 23 -17.43 -8.53 -3.79
N VAL A 24 -16.13 -8.34 -3.91
CA VAL A 24 -15.46 -7.05 -3.93
C VAL A 24 -14.46 -7.00 -5.09
N GLU A 25 -13.80 -5.89 -5.27
CA GLU A 25 -12.70 -5.77 -6.23
C GLU A 25 -11.54 -6.71 -5.88
N ASP A 26 -10.90 -7.27 -6.90
CA ASP A 26 -9.67 -8.04 -6.77
C ASP A 26 -8.44 -7.31 -7.32
N THR A 27 -8.67 -6.22 -8.05
CA THR A 27 -7.61 -5.45 -8.69
C THR A 27 -7.90 -3.95 -8.60
N ALA A 28 -6.89 -3.18 -8.23
CA ALA A 28 -6.94 -1.73 -8.20
C ALA A 28 -5.67 -1.12 -8.83
N MET A 29 -5.86 -0.06 -9.61
CA MET A 29 -4.80 0.76 -10.18
C MET A 29 -5.05 2.23 -9.87
N GLY A 30 -4.06 2.90 -9.27
CA GLY A 30 -4.22 4.28 -8.85
C GLY A 30 -3.01 5.15 -9.10
N LEU A 31 -3.28 6.38 -9.51
CA LEU A 31 -2.29 7.45 -9.62
C LEU A 31 -2.44 8.39 -8.43
N VAL A 32 -1.34 8.71 -7.78
CA VAL A 32 -1.32 9.58 -6.60
C VAL A 32 -0.35 10.72 -6.79
N LYS A 33 -0.81 11.93 -6.55
CA LYS A 33 0.03 13.12 -6.46
C LYS A 33 0.32 13.44 -5.01
N PHE A 34 1.59 13.59 -4.69
CA PHE A 34 2.05 14.01 -3.37
C PHE A 34 2.61 15.43 -3.39
N LYS A 35 2.88 15.98 -2.22
CA LYS A 35 3.65 17.21 -2.07
C LYS A 35 5.06 17.05 -2.69
N LYS A 36 5.77 18.14 -2.88
CA LYS A 36 7.14 18.16 -3.43
C LYS A 36 7.27 17.58 -4.85
N LYS A 37 6.20 17.67 -5.68
CA LYS A 37 6.19 17.19 -7.08
C LYS A 37 6.46 15.69 -7.21
N ILE A 38 6.03 14.87 -6.24
CA ILE A 38 6.11 13.42 -6.31
C ILE A 38 4.83 12.87 -6.93
N LEU A 39 4.98 11.96 -7.89
CA LEU A 39 3.91 11.16 -8.48
C LEU A 39 4.18 9.69 -8.17
N ALA A 40 3.13 8.94 -7.86
CA ALA A 40 3.20 7.50 -7.67
C ALA A 40 2.09 6.80 -8.45
N ASN A 41 2.42 5.62 -8.99
CA ASN A 41 1.46 4.63 -9.43
C ASN A 41 1.37 3.55 -8.35
N ILE A 42 0.17 3.10 -8.04
CA ILE A 42 -0.10 2.02 -7.07
C ILE A 42 -0.94 0.97 -7.77
N GLU A 43 -0.41 -0.24 -7.82
CA GLU A 43 -1.08 -1.40 -8.40
C GLU A 43 -1.21 -2.47 -7.32
N VAL A 44 -2.40 -3.03 -7.17
CA VAL A 44 -2.71 -4.11 -6.21
C VAL A 44 -3.62 -5.11 -6.88
N THR A 45 -3.29 -6.39 -6.77
CA THR A 45 -4.18 -7.46 -7.18
C THR A 45 -4.09 -8.65 -6.22
N THR A 46 -5.22 -9.30 -5.98
CA THR A 46 -5.33 -10.60 -5.31
C THR A 46 -5.60 -11.73 -6.30
N SER A 47 -5.55 -11.42 -7.59
CA SER A 47 -5.85 -12.37 -8.69
C SER A 47 -4.61 -12.84 -9.45
N ALA A 48 -3.41 -12.62 -8.91
CA ALA A 48 -2.19 -13.18 -9.47
C ALA A 48 -2.27 -14.73 -9.54
N ARG A 49 -1.78 -15.32 -10.63
CA ARG A 49 -1.80 -16.77 -10.87
C ARG A 49 -0.48 -17.21 -11.52
N PRO A 50 0.05 -18.44 -11.24
CA PRO A 50 -0.55 -19.45 -10.33
C PRO A 50 -0.38 -19.14 -8.84
N ASP A 51 0.58 -18.29 -8.48
CA ASP A 51 0.95 -17.93 -7.11
C ASP A 51 1.13 -16.42 -6.96
N ASP A 52 1.36 -15.95 -5.74
CA ASP A 52 1.78 -14.58 -5.48
C ASP A 52 3.12 -14.30 -6.18
N VAL A 53 3.20 -13.15 -6.84
CA VAL A 53 4.37 -12.81 -7.64
C VAL A 53 5.38 -12.01 -6.84
N GLU A 54 4.99 -10.86 -6.34
CA GLU A 54 5.92 -9.93 -5.71
C GLU A 54 5.19 -8.82 -4.95
N VAL A 55 5.82 -8.34 -3.89
CA VAL A 55 5.56 -7.00 -3.34
C VAL A 55 6.73 -6.12 -3.69
N SER A 56 6.52 -5.09 -4.52
CA SER A 56 7.64 -4.23 -4.95
C SER A 56 7.35 -2.74 -4.78
N ILE A 57 8.43 -1.98 -4.57
CA ILE A 57 8.42 -0.52 -4.52
C ILE A 57 9.60 -0.02 -5.34
N SER A 58 9.31 0.74 -6.41
CA SER A 58 10.33 1.39 -7.23
C SER A 58 10.33 2.89 -7.00
N ILE A 59 11.50 3.47 -6.84
CA ILE A 59 11.68 4.92 -6.59
C ILE A 59 12.68 5.48 -7.59
N LEU A 60 12.23 6.38 -8.44
CA LEU A 60 13.09 7.17 -9.32
C LEU A 60 13.22 8.59 -8.78
N GLY A 61 14.41 8.98 -8.45
CA GLY A 61 14.72 10.32 -7.92
C GLY A 61 15.91 10.97 -8.60
N SER A 62 16.17 12.24 -8.29
CA SER A 62 17.29 13.00 -8.86
C SER A 62 18.68 12.44 -8.51
N LYS A 63 18.78 11.59 -7.48
CA LYS A 63 20.04 10.97 -7.05
C LYS A 63 20.20 9.52 -7.51
N GLY A 64 19.23 8.97 -8.23
CA GLY A 64 19.27 7.61 -8.74
C GLY A 64 17.95 6.87 -8.62
N PHE A 65 18.05 5.56 -8.75
CA PHE A 65 16.94 4.63 -8.73
C PHE A 65 17.12 3.61 -7.60
N ALA A 66 16.03 3.27 -6.93
CA ALA A 66 15.96 2.20 -5.95
C ALA A 66 14.76 1.31 -6.24
N GLN A 67 14.95 0.00 -6.11
CA GLN A 67 13.86 -0.98 -6.16
C GLN A 67 13.98 -1.94 -5.00
N ILE A 68 12.90 -2.04 -4.26
CA ILE A 68 12.69 -3.04 -3.22
C ILE A 68 11.71 -4.06 -3.77
N GLY A 69 11.96 -5.34 -3.56
CA GLY A 69 11.11 -6.44 -4.03
C GLY A 69 11.14 -7.62 -3.08
N GLY A 70 10.78 -8.81 -3.60
CA GLY A 70 10.66 -10.05 -2.84
C GLY A 70 9.25 -10.28 -2.28
N LEU A 71 9.02 -11.40 -1.63
CA LEU A 71 7.68 -11.81 -1.14
C LEU A 71 7.13 -10.88 -0.05
N ALA A 72 8.00 -10.22 0.72
CA ALA A 72 7.61 -9.32 1.81
C ALA A 72 8.30 -7.95 1.72
N ALA A 73 8.65 -7.48 0.50
CA ALA A 73 9.45 -6.27 0.30
C ALA A 73 10.78 -6.30 1.10
N ASN A 74 11.39 -7.46 1.18
CA ASN A 74 12.56 -7.77 2.01
C ASN A 74 13.89 -7.72 1.24
N GLU A 75 13.86 -7.44 -0.06
CA GLU A 75 15.04 -7.43 -0.92
C GLU A 75 15.27 -6.05 -1.51
N LEU A 76 16.41 -5.44 -1.23
CA LEU A 76 16.86 -4.28 -1.98
C LEU A 76 17.50 -4.76 -3.29
N GLN A 77 16.71 -4.84 -4.35
CA GLN A 77 17.10 -5.44 -5.64
C GLN A 77 17.98 -4.52 -6.47
N ILE A 78 17.66 -3.22 -6.47
CA ILE A 78 18.43 -2.20 -7.20
C ILE A 78 18.65 -0.99 -6.30
N PHE A 79 19.88 -0.51 -6.25
CA PHE A 79 20.22 0.76 -5.62
C PHE A 79 21.37 1.43 -6.38
N THR A 80 21.04 2.28 -7.34
CA THR A 80 22.05 2.86 -8.24
C THR A 80 23.06 3.78 -7.57
N PRO A 81 22.77 4.49 -6.45
CA PRO A 81 23.78 5.28 -5.76
C PRO A 81 24.91 4.44 -5.16
N ASP A 82 24.64 3.20 -4.76
CA ASP A 82 25.62 2.26 -4.22
C ASP A 82 25.12 0.81 -4.34
N PRO A 83 25.37 0.14 -5.47
CA PRO A 83 24.87 -1.22 -5.71
C PRO A 83 25.33 -2.27 -4.69
N LYS A 84 26.43 -2.04 -3.98
CA LYS A 84 26.94 -2.98 -2.94
C LYS A 84 25.96 -3.08 -1.76
N LYS A 85 25.18 -2.04 -1.51
CA LYS A 85 24.19 -2.01 -0.43
C LYS A 85 23.02 -2.96 -0.66
N CYS A 86 22.75 -3.38 -1.88
CA CYS A 86 21.69 -4.35 -2.15
C CYS A 86 21.84 -5.61 -1.32
N LYS A 87 23.07 -6.17 -1.25
CA LYS A 87 23.34 -7.36 -0.44
C LYS A 87 23.24 -7.09 1.07
N THR A 88 23.64 -5.90 1.51
CA THR A 88 23.69 -5.54 2.95
C THR A 88 22.31 -5.27 3.52
N PHE A 89 21.41 -4.68 2.73
CA PHE A 89 20.07 -4.27 3.17
C PHE A 89 18.96 -5.23 2.74
N SER A 90 19.30 -6.34 2.08
CA SER A 90 18.33 -7.42 1.86
C SER A 90 18.31 -8.35 3.07
N GLU A 91 17.10 -8.72 3.47
CA GLU A 91 16.85 -9.56 4.65
C GLU A 91 16.37 -10.95 4.24
N LYS A 92 16.86 -11.99 4.90
CA LYS A 92 16.32 -13.34 4.75
C LYS A 92 15.16 -13.50 5.74
N ILE A 93 14.00 -13.82 5.21
CA ILE A 93 12.77 -13.99 5.98
C ILE A 93 12.36 -15.46 6.03
N PRO A 94 11.70 -15.92 7.11
CA PRO A 94 11.24 -17.30 7.25
C PRO A 94 10.04 -17.60 6.34
N ASP A 95 9.19 -16.61 6.09
CA ASP A 95 7.97 -16.69 5.28
C ASP A 95 7.55 -15.29 4.80
N ALA A 96 6.43 -15.19 4.07
CA ALA A 96 5.92 -13.93 3.52
C ALA A 96 5.50 -12.89 4.57
N TYR A 97 5.38 -13.25 5.84
CA TYR A 97 5.06 -12.31 6.93
C TYR A 97 6.32 -11.67 7.53
N GLY A 98 7.50 -12.26 7.31
CA GLY A 98 8.77 -11.78 7.84
C GLY A 98 8.77 -11.68 9.37
N PHE A 99 9.41 -10.64 9.90
CA PHE A 99 9.48 -10.38 11.35
C PHE A 99 8.53 -9.28 11.82
N GLY A 100 7.73 -8.70 10.94
CA GLY A 100 6.90 -7.52 11.23
C GLY A 100 5.91 -7.72 12.38
N HIS A 101 5.30 -8.91 12.51
CA HIS A 101 4.41 -9.22 13.63
C HIS A 101 5.16 -9.28 14.97
N TYR A 102 6.35 -9.87 14.98
CA TYR A 102 7.19 -9.92 16.19
C TYR A 102 7.57 -8.52 16.66
N ASP A 103 8.03 -7.68 15.75
CA ASP A 103 8.42 -6.29 16.07
C ASP A 103 7.23 -5.47 16.54
N PHE A 104 6.06 -5.62 15.91
CA PHE A 104 4.83 -4.97 16.33
C PHE A 104 4.45 -5.35 17.78
N TYR A 105 4.44 -6.64 18.13
CA TYR A 105 4.10 -7.08 19.49
C TYR A 105 5.16 -6.65 20.51
N LYS A 106 6.42 -6.59 20.12
CA LYS A 106 7.49 -6.05 20.96
C LYS A 106 7.24 -4.56 21.27
N ASP A 107 6.98 -3.75 20.24
CA ASP A 107 6.67 -2.33 20.40
C ASP A 107 5.43 -2.11 21.26
N LEU A 108 4.39 -2.94 21.07
CA LEU A 108 3.18 -2.90 21.88
C LEU A 108 3.47 -3.21 23.36
N TYR A 109 4.22 -4.27 23.63
CA TYR A 109 4.66 -4.62 25.00
C TYR A 109 5.47 -3.47 25.62
N GLU A 110 6.45 -2.93 24.90
CA GLU A 110 7.26 -1.83 25.38
C GLU A 110 6.42 -0.57 25.68
N SER A 111 5.42 -0.30 24.87
CA SER A 111 4.51 0.81 25.10
C SER A 111 3.62 0.60 26.33
N LEU A 112 2.99 -0.57 26.45
CA LEU A 112 2.02 -0.84 27.53
C LEU A 112 2.72 -1.03 28.90
N VAL A 113 3.81 -1.79 28.93
CA VAL A 113 4.50 -2.19 30.14
C VAL A 113 5.60 -1.22 30.54
N LEU A 114 6.47 -0.87 29.58
CA LEU A 114 7.63 0.00 29.83
C LEU A 114 7.33 1.49 29.63
N LYS A 115 6.09 1.82 29.25
CA LYS A 115 5.62 3.21 29.03
C LYS A 115 6.42 3.96 27.97
N LYS A 116 7.04 3.25 27.04
CA LYS A 116 7.68 3.87 25.88
C LYS A 116 6.62 4.40 24.89
N LYS A 117 6.99 5.40 24.10
CA LYS A 117 6.10 5.93 23.07
C LYS A 117 5.89 4.86 21.99
N PHE A 118 4.63 4.54 21.71
CA PHE A 118 4.31 3.65 20.58
C PHE A 118 4.66 4.33 19.24
N PRO A 119 5.27 3.63 18.29
CA PRO A 119 5.77 4.24 17.04
C PRO A 119 4.66 4.72 16.10
N ILE A 120 3.44 4.20 16.25
CA ILE A 120 2.28 4.57 15.42
C ILE A 120 1.33 5.44 16.25
N ASN A 121 0.84 6.53 15.69
CA ASN A 121 -0.16 7.40 16.31
C ASN A 121 -1.49 7.37 15.55
N ASP A 122 -2.55 7.83 16.21
CA ASP A 122 -3.93 7.81 15.69
C ASP A 122 -4.08 8.66 14.43
N GLU A 123 -3.37 9.79 14.35
CA GLU A 123 -3.41 10.67 13.17
C GLU A 123 -2.87 9.97 11.92
N ASP A 124 -1.76 9.23 12.04
CA ASP A 124 -1.19 8.45 10.95
C ASP A 124 -2.13 7.30 10.51
N CYS A 125 -2.82 6.69 11.48
CA CYS A 125 -3.85 5.68 11.21
C CYS A 125 -5.02 6.28 10.45
N LEU A 126 -5.58 7.39 10.92
CA LEU A 126 -6.69 8.08 10.28
C LEU A 126 -6.32 8.57 8.87
N GLU A 127 -5.12 9.13 8.69
CA GLU A 127 -4.64 9.50 7.36
C GLU A 127 -4.53 8.31 6.42
N SER A 128 -4.11 7.15 6.92
CA SER A 128 -4.01 5.93 6.10
C SER A 128 -5.38 5.42 5.67
N ILE A 129 -6.36 5.46 6.58
CA ILE A 129 -7.76 5.13 6.29
C ILE A 129 -8.36 6.13 5.28
N ASN A 130 -8.14 7.43 5.47
CA ASN A 130 -8.60 8.45 4.54
C ASN A 130 -7.92 8.31 3.16
N PHE A 131 -6.67 7.88 3.13
CA PHE A 131 -5.98 7.61 1.88
C PHE A 131 -6.63 6.43 1.14
N LEU A 132 -6.97 5.35 1.84
CA LEU A 132 -7.73 4.25 1.27
C LEU A 132 -9.10 4.73 0.75
N HIS A 133 -9.86 5.49 1.55
CA HIS A 133 -11.14 6.06 1.13
C HIS A 133 -11.01 6.91 -0.14
N SER A 134 -9.90 7.62 -0.34
CA SER A 134 -9.71 8.44 -1.54
C SER A 134 -9.66 7.61 -2.83
N PHE A 135 -9.12 6.40 -2.79
CA PHE A 135 -9.12 5.46 -3.92
C PHE A 135 -10.54 5.01 -4.26
N TYR A 136 -11.29 4.57 -3.26
CA TYR A 136 -12.69 4.15 -3.45
C TYR A 136 -13.57 5.28 -3.95
N GLU A 137 -13.47 6.48 -3.36
CA GLU A 137 -14.24 7.64 -3.83
C GLU A 137 -13.86 8.02 -5.28
N SER A 138 -12.59 7.88 -5.66
CA SER A 138 -12.16 8.14 -7.04
C SER A 138 -12.79 7.14 -8.00
N ASN A 139 -12.78 5.86 -7.67
CA ASN A 139 -13.42 4.82 -8.45
C ASN A 139 -14.93 5.04 -8.57
N GLU A 140 -15.62 5.30 -7.45
CA GLU A 140 -17.07 5.56 -7.39
C GLU A 140 -17.48 6.75 -8.25
N LYS A 141 -16.72 7.84 -8.20
CA LYS A 141 -17.02 9.10 -8.87
C LYS A 141 -16.41 9.21 -10.27
N SER A 142 -15.56 8.24 -10.64
CA SER A 142 -14.78 8.23 -11.90
C SER A 142 -14.00 9.53 -12.15
N LYS A 143 -13.42 10.11 -11.10
CA LYS A 143 -12.67 11.37 -11.16
C LYS A 143 -11.54 11.43 -10.12
N GLU A 144 -10.62 12.36 -10.33
CA GLU A 144 -9.61 12.71 -9.33
C GLU A 144 -10.27 13.27 -8.06
N ILE A 145 -9.82 12.78 -6.91
CA ILE A 145 -10.26 13.22 -5.58
C ILE A 145 -9.11 13.94 -4.88
N LEU A 146 -9.35 15.18 -4.46
CA LEU A 146 -8.41 15.89 -3.59
C LEU A 146 -8.46 15.32 -2.19
N PHE A 147 -7.31 15.05 -1.59
CA PHE A 147 -7.22 14.42 -0.27
C PHE A 147 -7.94 15.21 0.84
N LYS A 148 -7.94 16.53 0.74
CA LYS A 148 -8.67 17.42 1.66
C LYS A 148 -10.20 17.31 1.57
N ASP A 149 -10.71 16.80 0.45
CA ASP A 149 -12.16 16.71 0.15
C ASP A 149 -12.71 15.29 0.34
N VAL A 150 -11.90 14.35 0.85
CA VAL A 150 -12.32 12.98 1.16
C VAL A 150 -13.37 13.00 2.26
N LYS A 151 -14.52 12.40 1.98
CA LYS A 151 -15.67 12.32 2.90
C LYS A 151 -15.94 10.89 3.38
N GLY A 152 -15.26 9.93 2.81
CA GLY A 152 -15.48 8.51 3.00
C GLY A 152 -16.22 7.86 1.85
N SER A 153 -15.76 6.68 1.47
CA SER A 153 -16.41 5.85 0.45
C SER A 153 -17.74 5.31 0.95
N LYS A 154 -18.70 5.18 0.04
CA LYS A 154 -19.96 4.49 0.30
C LYS A 154 -19.85 2.99 0.11
N ASN A 155 -18.84 2.52 -0.63
CA ASN A 155 -18.67 1.12 -1.05
C ASN A 155 -17.62 0.37 -0.24
N LEU A 156 -16.62 1.06 0.34
CA LEU A 156 -15.60 0.41 1.16
C LEU A 156 -16.24 -0.44 2.27
N GLY A 157 -15.87 -1.71 2.31
CA GLY A 157 -16.42 -2.69 3.24
C GLY A 157 -17.85 -3.14 2.94
N LYS A 158 -18.40 -2.80 1.76
CA LYS A 158 -19.71 -3.25 1.32
C LYS A 158 -19.59 -4.21 0.15
N LYS A 159 -20.40 -5.26 0.22
CA LYS A 159 -20.59 -6.22 -0.83
C LYS A 159 -21.06 -5.56 -2.14
N ASN A 160 -20.44 -5.93 -3.25
CA ASN A 160 -20.89 -5.52 -4.57
C ASN A 160 -21.98 -6.48 -5.08
N GLU A 161 -23.24 -6.08 -4.99
CA GLU A 161 -24.39 -6.89 -5.38
C GLU A 161 -24.39 -7.30 -6.88
N LYS A 162 -23.72 -6.54 -7.74
CA LYS A 162 -23.62 -6.89 -9.16
C LYS A 162 -22.69 -8.10 -9.34
N ILE A 163 -21.54 -8.09 -8.65
CA ILE A 163 -20.55 -9.16 -8.71
C ILE A 163 -21.08 -10.40 -7.99
N SER A 164 -21.66 -10.25 -6.82
CA SER A 164 -22.17 -11.38 -6.04
C SER A 164 -23.24 -12.20 -6.76
N LYS A 165 -23.94 -11.62 -7.74
CA LYS A 165 -24.94 -12.32 -8.59
C LYS A 165 -24.30 -13.15 -9.71
N LEU A 166 -23.06 -12.88 -10.09
CA LEU A 166 -22.36 -13.61 -11.13
C LEU A 166 -21.86 -14.98 -10.66
N TYR A 167 -21.71 -15.17 -9.36
CA TYR A 167 -21.09 -16.35 -8.74
C TYR A 167 -22.06 -17.15 -7.86
N LYS A 168 -23.36 -17.03 -8.10
CA LYS A 168 -24.39 -17.86 -7.47
C LYS A 168 -24.73 -19.07 -8.30
#